data_165d1ad84d65a7ea1e67f1325885268e
#
_entry.id   165d1ad84d65a7ea1e67f1325885268e
#
_cell.length_a   1.000
_cell.length_b   1.000
_cell.length_c   1.000
_cell.angle_alpha   90.00
_cell.angle_beta   90.00
_cell.angle_gamma   90.00
#
_symmetry.space_group_name_H-M   'P 1'
#
loop_
_entity.id
_entity.type
_entity.pdbx_description
1 polymer ?
#
loop_
_entity_poly.entity_id
_entity_poly.type
_entity_poly.pdbx_seq_one_letter_code
_entity_poly.pdbx_strand_id
1 'polypeptide(L)'
;MKQLHIITPVKDSIESTLDTVKAIMGSDIQVPFTYTIYNDFSTEENTRRLEEASKEYGFQLVNLSDLTDHPSPNYLLVLQKTQQEAIEADAGLIIVESDVTVQKDTLQKLYEGAMERKDCGMAASVTTDEEGVINFPYLYAKGRKPEVYDEKKRFSFCCTLLTPAFLRAFDFHLLDASKNWFDVTISHESIKKGFHNYLFINLPVLHRPHGSRPWKKLKYTN
;
A
#
# COMPACT_ATOMS: atom_id res chain seq x y z
N MET A 1 -3.87 -18.11 1.05
CA MET A 1 -4.19 -16.86 0.33
C MET A 1 -4.76 -17.23 -1.03
N LYS A 2 -6.06 -16.95 -1.25
CA LYS A 2 -6.76 -17.37 -2.48
C LYS A 2 -7.21 -16.16 -3.32
N GLN A 3 -7.11 -14.97 -2.76
CA GLN A 3 -7.52 -13.70 -3.38
C GLN A 3 -6.70 -12.54 -2.82
N LEU A 4 -6.82 -11.38 -3.44
CA LEU A 4 -6.14 -10.15 -3.05
C LEU A 4 -7.15 -9.05 -2.75
N HIS A 5 -6.94 -8.33 -1.67
CA HIS A 5 -7.54 -7.03 -1.41
C HIS A 5 -6.49 -5.96 -1.69
N ILE A 6 -6.67 -5.19 -2.73
CA ILE A 6 -5.78 -4.08 -3.12
C ILE A 6 -6.42 -2.80 -2.64
N ILE A 7 -5.65 -1.95 -1.98
CA ILE A 7 -6.15 -0.66 -1.46
C ILE A 7 -5.23 0.49 -1.83
N THR A 8 -5.83 1.67 -2.02
CA THR A 8 -5.11 2.95 -2.18
C THR A 8 -5.75 4.00 -1.29
N PRO A 9 -5.10 4.44 -0.20
CA PRO A 9 -5.53 5.61 0.57
C PRO A 9 -5.23 6.89 -0.21
N VAL A 10 -6.19 7.82 -0.26
CA VAL A 10 -6.09 9.03 -1.07
C VAL A 10 -6.48 10.28 -0.28
N LYS A 11 -5.68 11.33 -0.43
CA LYS A 11 -6.00 12.69 0.00
C LYS A 11 -5.56 13.69 -1.07
N ASP A 12 -6.52 14.22 -1.83
CA ASP A 12 -6.36 15.30 -2.83
C ASP A 12 -5.38 15.08 -3.99
N SER A 13 -4.72 13.95 -4.11
CA SER A 13 -3.71 13.69 -5.15
C SER A 13 -4.32 13.08 -6.41
N ILE A 14 -5.35 13.71 -6.98
CA ILE A 14 -6.22 13.07 -7.97
C ILE A 14 -5.50 12.63 -9.25
N GLU A 15 -4.59 13.42 -9.82
CA GLU A 15 -3.92 13.06 -11.08
C GLU A 15 -3.04 11.82 -10.91
N SER A 16 -2.18 11.80 -9.89
CA SER A 16 -1.35 10.63 -9.60
C SER A 16 -2.19 9.42 -9.21
N THR A 17 -3.29 9.64 -8.48
CA THR A 17 -4.24 8.57 -8.11
C THR A 17 -4.86 7.93 -9.36
N LEU A 18 -5.26 8.70 -10.36
CA LEU A 18 -5.81 8.16 -11.59
C LEU A 18 -4.78 7.35 -12.39
N ASP A 19 -3.51 7.76 -12.38
CA ASP A 19 -2.43 6.96 -12.97
C ASP A 19 -2.25 5.63 -12.22
N THR A 20 -2.29 5.65 -10.88
CA THR A 20 -2.26 4.44 -10.03
C THR A 20 -3.45 3.53 -10.35
N VAL A 21 -4.67 4.07 -10.44
CA VAL A 21 -5.89 3.33 -10.80
C VAL A 21 -5.73 2.61 -12.14
N LYS A 22 -5.34 3.36 -13.18
CA LYS A 22 -5.14 2.79 -14.53
C LYS A 22 -4.13 1.65 -14.52
N ALA A 23 -3.03 1.83 -13.79
CA ALA A 23 -1.99 0.81 -13.68
C ALA A 23 -2.49 -0.46 -12.98
N ILE A 24 -3.21 -0.32 -11.86
CA ILE A 24 -3.75 -1.46 -11.11
C ILE A 24 -4.84 -2.17 -11.89
N MET A 25 -5.82 -1.44 -12.43
CA MET A 25 -6.92 -2.02 -13.20
C MET A 25 -6.47 -2.63 -14.53
N GLY A 26 -5.36 -2.16 -15.08
CA GLY A 26 -4.69 -2.72 -16.27
C GLY A 26 -3.70 -3.86 -15.98
N SER A 27 -3.57 -4.30 -14.72
CA SER A 27 -2.63 -5.36 -14.34
C SER A 27 -3.13 -6.74 -14.70
N ASP A 28 -2.20 -7.63 -15.07
CA ASP A 28 -2.47 -9.03 -15.40
C ASP A 28 -2.48 -9.90 -14.14
N ILE A 29 -3.52 -9.73 -13.29
CA ILE A 29 -3.69 -10.50 -12.05
C ILE A 29 -4.52 -11.76 -12.33
N GLN A 30 -3.98 -12.93 -12.01
CA GLN A 30 -4.58 -14.25 -12.31
C GLN A 30 -5.47 -14.77 -11.17
N VAL A 31 -5.40 -14.16 -10.00
CA VAL A 31 -6.22 -14.54 -8.83
C VAL A 31 -7.38 -13.55 -8.66
N PRO A 32 -8.51 -13.95 -8.06
CA PRO A 32 -9.57 -13.01 -7.74
C PRO A 32 -9.05 -11.86 -6.88
N PHE A 33 -9.45 -10.64 -7.21
CA PHE A 33 -9.07 -9.46 -6.43
C PHE A 33 -10.21 -8.45 -6.33
N THR A 34 -10.14 -7.64 -5.28
CA THR A 34 -10.90 -6.40 -5.16
C THR A 34 -9.91 -5.23 -5.12
N TYR A 35 -10.32 -4.10 -5.68
CA TYR A 35 -9.57 -2.85 -5.56
C TYR A 35 -10.45 -1.76 -4.95
N THR A 36 -9.98 -1.18 -3.84
CA THR A 36 -10.71 -0.16 -3.09
C THR A 36 -9.86 1.09 -2.89
N ILE A 37 -10.42 2.24 -3.23
CA ILE A 37 -9.86 3.54 -2.88
C ILE A 37 -10.54 4.05 -1.61
N TYR A 38 -9.75 4.45 -0.63
CA TYR A 38 -10.19 5.10 0.60
C TYR A 38 -9.91 6.60 0.50
N ASN A 39 -10.97 7.38 0.24
CA ASN A 39 -10.91 8.84 0.10
C ASN A 39 -10.96 9.49 1.49
N ASP A 40 -9.83 10.04 1.93
CA ASP A 40 -9.66 10.65 3.26
C ASP A 40 -9.93 12.15 3.23
N PHE A 41 -11.21 12.54 3.09
CA PHE A 41 -11.65 13.93 3.11
C PHE A 41 -10.97 14.80 2.03
N SER A 42 -10.86 14.30 0.80
CA SER A 42 -10.46 15.13 -0.33
C SER A 42 -11.48 16.25 -0.59
N THR A 43 -11.07 17.26 -1.35
CA THR A 43 -11.98 18.33 -1.78
C THR A 43 -13.20 17.76 -2.52
N GLU A 44 -14.31 18.48 -2.53
CA GLU A 44 -15.53 18.06 -3.21
C GLU A 44 -15.28 17.77 -4.71
N GLU A 45 -14.48 18.62 -5.38
CA GLU A 45 -14.09 18.41 -6.77
C GLU A 45 -13.32 17.10 -6.97
N ASN A 46 -12.31 16.83 -6.13
CA ASN A 46 -11.52 15.60 -6.23
C ASN A 46 -12.35 14.36 -5.86
N THR A 47 -13.25 14.46 -4.88
CA THR A 47 -14.19 13.40 -4.54
C THR A 47 -15.08 13.05 -5.71
N ARG A 48 -15.68 14.04 -6.38
CA ARG A 48 -16.50 13.83 -7.58
C ARG A 48 -15.70 13.16 -8.72
N ARG A 49 -14.46 13.55 -8.93
CA ARG A 49 -13.58 12.90 -9.92
C ARG A 49 -13.27 11.45 -9.57
N LEU A 50 -13.10 11.12 -8.30
CA LEU A 50 -12.95 9.73 -7.85
C LEU A 50 -14.22 8.91 -8.07
N GLU A 51 -15.40 9.49 -7.84
CA GLU A 51 -16.70 8.86 -8.11
C GLU A 51 -16.92 8.58 -9.60
N GLU A 52 -16.55 9.52 -10.45
CA GLU A 52 -16.58 9.35 -11.91
C GLU A 52 -15.63 8.22 -12.35
N ALA A 53 -14.39 8.24 -11.85
CA ALA A 53 -13.40 7.22 -12.15
C ALA A 53 -13.80 5.83 -11.62
N SER A 54 -14.47 5.75 -10.46
CA SER A 54 -14.93 4.45 -9.93
C SER A 54 -15.94 3.79 -10.86
N LYS A 55 -16.81 4.57 -11.51
CA LYS A 55 -17.77 4.07 -12.50
C LYS A 55 -17.09 3.67 -13.81
N GLU A 56 -16.05 4.40 -14.22
CA GLU A 56 -15.29 4.14 -15.44
C GLU A 56 -14.41 2.90 -15.33
N TYR A 57 -13.65 2.77 -14.23
CA TYR A 57 -12.65 1.71 -14.06
C TYR A 57 -13.16 0.52 -13.22
N GLY A 58 -14.28 0.64 -12.50
CA GLY A 58 -14.90 -0.45 -11.76
C GLY A 58 -14.26 -0.76 -10.40
N PHE A 59 -13.47 0.15 -9.81
CA PHE A 59 -12.98 -0.01 -8.44
C PHE A 59 -14.02 0.42 -7.40
N GLN A 60 -13.86 -0.04 -6.16
CA GLN A 60 -14.70 0.38 -5.05
C GLN A 60 -14.18 1.72 -4.47
N LEU A 61 -15.07 2.67 -4.23
CA LEU A 61 -14.76 3.93 -3.56
C LEU A 61 -15.41 3.96 -2.18
N VAL A 62 -14.61 4.21 -1.15
CA VAL A 62 -15.07 4.42 0.22
C VAL A 62 -14.68 5.84 0.63
N ASN A 63 -15.66 6.70 0.87
CA ASN A 63 -15.43 8.00 1.47
C ASN A 63 -15.34 7.84 2.98
N LEU A 64 -14.21 8.22 3.57
CA LEU A 64 -14.02 8.07 5.03
C LEU A 64 -14.94 9.00 5.82
N SER A 65 -15.45 10.07 5.21
CA SER A 65 -16.51 10.90 5.79
C SER A 65 -17.80 10.15 6.11
N ASP A 66 -18.03 9.00 5.47
CA ASP A 66 -19.19 8.15 5.74
C ASP A 66 -18.95 7.19 6.94
N LEU A 67 -17.70 7.09 7.39
CA LEU A 67 -17.27 6.18 8.46
C LEU A 67 -16.84 6.90 9.73
N THR A 68 -16.40 8.15 9.65
CA THR A 68 -15.89 8.93 10.78
C THR A 68 -16.03 10.44 10.54
N ASP A 69 -16.27 11.17 11.63
CA ASP A 69 -16.22 12.64 11.64
C ASP A 69 -14.80 13.17 11.94
N HIS A 70 -13.83 12.27 12.20
CA HIS A 70 -12.46 12.68 12.50
C HIS A 70 -11.78 13.21 11.23
N PRO A 71 -11.21 14.43 11.28
CA PRO A 71 -10.54 15.00 10.10
C PRO A 71 -9.30 14.18 9.70
N SER A 72 -8.94 14.25 8.41
CA SER A 72 -7.69 13.63 7.91
C SER A 72 -6.47 14.06 8.75
N PRO A 73 -5.52 13.15 9.07
CA PRO A 73 -5.34 11.84 8.44
C PRO A 73 -6.03 10.68 9.18
N ASN A 74 -6.68 9.80 8.43
CA ASN A 74 -7.36 8.60 8.95
C ASN A 74 -6.70 7.28 8.49
N TYR A 75 -5.40 7.31 8.20
CA TYR A 75 -4.71 6.14 7.66
C TYR A 75 -4.76 4.91 8.59
N LEU A 76 -4.71 5.12 9.91
CA LEU A 76 -4.83 4.03 10.88
C LEU A 76 -6.20 3.33 10.79
N LEU A 77 -7.28 4.10 10.63
CA LEU A 77 -8.63 3.55 10.43
C LEU A 77 -8.69 2.65 9.18
N VAL A 78 -8.07 3.09 8.08
CA VAL A 78 -8.00 2.30 6.85
C VAL A 78 -7.23 0.99 7.09
N LEU A 79 -6.08 1.04 7.76
CA LEU A 79 -5.29 -0.15 8.04
C LEU A 79 -6.04 -1.15 8.91
N GLN A 80 -6.71 -0.72 9.99
CA GLN A 80 -7.48 -1.57 10.88
C GLN A 80 -8.66 -2.23 10.17
N LYS A 81 -9.44 -1.43 9.44
CA LYS A 81 -10.58 -1.91 8.65
C LYS A 81 -10.15 -2.95 7.62
N THR A 82 -9.14 -2.62 6.81
CA THR A 82 -8.71 -3.50 5.72
C THR A 82 -8.00 -4.75 6.21
N GLN A 83 -7.34 -4.70 7.36
CA GLN A 83 -6.81 -5.90 8.03
C GLN A 83 -7.93 -6.87 8.36
N GLN A 84 -9.00 -6.40 9.00
CA GLN A 84 -10.13 -7.25 9.37
C GLN A 84 -10.77 -7.89 8.14
N GLU A 85 -11.07 -7.10 7.12
CA GLU A 85 -11.65 -7.57 5.86
C GLU A 85 -10.76 -8.62 5.17
N ALA A 86 -9.45 -8.40 5.13
CA ALA A 86 -8.51 -9.34 4.52
C ALA A 86 -8.43 -10.66 5.32
N ILE A 87 -8.48 -10.61 6.67
CA ILE A 87 -8.50 -11.80 7.51
C ILE A 87 -9.77 -12.62 7.28
N GLU A 88 -10.93 -11.98 7.26
CA GLU A 88 -12.24 -12.62 7.05
C GLU A 88 -12.32 -13.32 5.69
N ALA A 89 -11.76 -12.68 4.66
CA ALA A 89 -11.74 -13.18 3.30
C ALA A 89 -10.58 -14.16 2.99
N ASP A 90 -9.67 -14.44 3.94
CA ASP A 90 -8.39 -15.15 3.71
C ASP A 90 -7.58 -14.55 2.55
N ALA A 91 -7.64 -13.22 2.40
CA ALA A 91 -7.02 -12.47 1.34
C ALA A 91 -5.63 -11.94 1.73
N GLY A 92 -4.72 -11.84 0.76
CA GLY A 92 -3.55 -10.98 0.89
C GLY A 92 -3.96 -9.51 0.78
N LEU A 93 -3.46 -8.67 1.66
CA LEU A 93 -3.69 -7.23 1.60
C LEU A 93 -2.54 -6.57 0.84
N ILE A 94 -2.82 -5.96 -0.31
CA ILE A 94 -1.84 -5.14 -1.04
C ILE A 94 -2.19 -3.67 -0.82
N ILE A 95 -1.23 -2.92 -0.30
CA ILE A 95 -1.33 -1.47 -0.19
C ILE A 95 -0.49 -0.86 -1.33
N VAL A 96 -1.10 0.02 -2.12
CA VAL A 96 -0.43 0.81 -3.15
C VAL A 96 -0.73 2.28 -2.89
N GLU A 97 0.31 3.10 -2.69
CA GLU A 97 0.13 4.54 -2.48
C GLU A 97 -0.33 5.25 -3.76
N SER A 98 -1.02 6.39 -3.60
CA SER A 98 -1.69 7.14 -4.68
C SER A 98 -0.75 7.84 -5.67
N ASP A 99 0.56 7.73 -5.49
CA ASP A 99 1.63 8.25 -6.35
C ASP A 99 2.55 7.15 -6.88
N VAL A 100 2.05 5.91 -6.88
CA VAL A 100 2.78 4.74 -7.34
C VAL A 100 2.12 4.14 -8.59
N THR A 101 2.92 3.94 -9.64
CA THR A 101 2.48 3.25 -10.86
C THR A 101 3.16 1.88 -10.93
N VAL A 102 2.34 0.82 -10.88
CA VAL A 102 2.80 -0.57 -11.02
C VAL A 102 2.94 -0.98 -12.49
N GLN A 103 3.80 -1.95 -12.78
CA GLN A 103 3.85 -2.60 -14.09
C GLN A 103 2.77 -3.69 -14.18
N LYS A 104 2.45 -4.13 -15.39
CA LYS A 104 1.36 -5.08 -15.65
C LYS A 104 1.43 -6.36 -14.82
N ASP A 105 2.62 -6.87 -14.57
CA ASP A 105 2.85 -8.15 -13.89
C ASP A 105 3.30 -8.00 -12.43
N THR A 106 3.47 -6.77 -11.94
CA THR A 106 4.01 -6.50 -10.59
C THR A 106 3.19 -7.17 -9.50
N LEU A 107 1.87 -6.96 -9.50
CA LEU A 107 0.99 -7.45 -8.43
C LEU A 107 0.88 -8.97 -8.43
N GLN A 108 0.80 -9.58 -9.62
CA GLN A 108 0.82 -11.04 -9.76
C GLN A 108 2.15 -11.64 -9.27
N LYS A 109 3.27 -11.07 -9.66
CA LYS A 109 4.59 -11.54 -9.22
C LYS A 109 4.87 -11.34 -7.73
N LEU A 110 4.35 -10.26 -7.12
CA LEU A 110 4.39 -10.11 -5.65
C LEU A 110 3.59 -11.21 -4.95
N TYR A 111 2.38 -11.52 -5.48
CA TYR A 111 1.57 -12.61 -4.97
C TYR A 111 2.30 -13.95 -5.07
N GLU A 112 2.82 -14.31 -6.23
CA GLU A 112 3.56 -15.55 -6.48
C GLU A 112 4.78 -15.64 -5.56
N GLY A 113 5.58 -14.57 -5.52
CA GLY A 113 6.76 -14.51 -4.67
C GLY A 113 6.47 -14.63 -3.18
N ALA A 114 5.33 -14.12 -2.71
CA ALA A 114 4.89 -14.34 -1.33
C ALA A 114 4.41 -15.78 -1.10
N MET A 115 3.73 -16.39 -2.07
CA MET A 115 3.24 -17.77 -1.97
C MET A 115 4.35 -18.82 -2.00
N GLU A 116 5.43 -18.57 -2.72
CA GLU A 116 6.62 -19.43 -2.76
C GLU A 116 7.38 -19.49 -1.43
N ARG A 117 7.15 -18.51 -0.55
CA ARG A 117 7.88 -18.34 0.74
C ARG A 117 6.93 -18.52 1.91
N LYS A 118 6.93 -19.70 2.50
CA LYS A 118 6.01 -20.09 3.61
C LYS A 118 6.09 -19.17 4.83
N ASP A 119 7.24 -18.55 5.06
CA ASP A 119 7.54 -17.66 6.18
C ASP A 119 7.34 -16.17 5.83
N CYS A 120 6.83 -15.87 4.64
CA CYS A 120 6.60 -14.50 4.19
C CYS A 120 5.55 -13.81 5.05
N GLY A 121 5.95 -12.73 5.71
CA GLY A 121 5.03 -11.79 6.35
C GLY A 121 4.64 -10.67 5.41
N MET A 122 5.64 -10.10 4.74
CA MET A 122 5.46 -8.99 3.80
C MET A 122 6.33 -9.17 2.56
N ALA A 123 5.78 -8.78 1.40
CA ALA A 123 6.49 -8.71 0.13
C ALA A 123 6.31 -7.32 -0.47
N ALA A 124 7.40 -6.60 -0.72
CA ALA A 124 7.37 -5.23 -1.21
C ALA A 124 8.15 -5.06 -2.51
N SER A 125 7.62 -4.26 -3.43
CA SER A 125 8.35 -3.78 -4.59
C SER A 125 9.27 -2.62 -4.23
N VAL A 126 10.46 -2.58 -4.82
CA VAL A 126 11.34 -1.41 -4.71
C VAL A 126 10.75 -0.25 -5.52
N THR A 127 10.94 0.98 -5.02
CA THR A 127 10.51 2.19 -5.72
C THR A 127 11.63 2.77 -6.58
N THR A 128 11.30 3.26 -7.77
CA THR A 128 12.22 3.96 -8.66
C THR A 128 11.61 5.26 -9.17
N ASP A 129 12.46 6.17 -9.61
CA ASP A 129 12.07 7.32 -10.42
C ASP A 129 11.86 6.94 -11.90
N GLU A 130 11.63 7.93 -12.76
CA GLU A 130 11.39 7.76 -14.19
C GLU A 130 12.60 7.22 -14.95
N GLU A 131 13.80 7.44 -14.45
CA GLU A 131 15.06 6.92 -14.98
C GLU A 131 15.37 5.50 -14.48
N GLY A 132 14.49 4.89 -13.67
CA GLY A 132 14.66 3.57 -13.09
C GLY A 132 15.65 3.54 -11.92
N VAL A 133 16.04 4.70 -11.38
CA VAL A 133 16.93 4.79 -10.23
C VAL A 133 16.13 4.62 -8.94
N ILE A 134 16.60 3.74 -8.06
CA ILE A 134 15.96 3.52 -6.75
C ILE A 134 15.85 4.84 -5.99
N ASN A 135 14.64 5.20 -5.59
CA ASN A 135 14.34 6.44 -4.90
C ASN A 135 13.84 6.20 -3.46
N PHE A 136 13.40 7.27 -2.79
CA PHE A 136 12.76 7.17 -1.49
C PHE A 136 11.47 6.32 -1.59
N PRO A 137 11.18 5.41 -0.64
CA PRO A 137 11.84 5.22 0.66
C PRO A 137 13.01 4.22 0.68
N TYR A 138 13.30 3.56 -0.42
CA TYR A 138 14.26 2.45 -0.49
C TYR A 138 15.70 2.86 -0.86
N LEU A 139 16.11 4.10 -0.57
CA LEU A 139 17.46 4.61 -0.86
C LEU A 139 18.59 3.70 -0.34
N TYR A 140 18.35 2.96 0.74
CA TYR A 140 19.31 2.02 1.30
C TYR A 140 19.56 0.78 0.41
N ALA A 141 18.70 0.55 -0.58
CA ALA A 141 18.82 -0.55 -1.52
C ALA A 141 19.55 -0.17 -2.82
N LYS A 142 19.96 1.11 -2.98
CA LYS A 142 20.73 1.55 -4.15
C LYS A 142 21.97 0.68 -4.35
N GLY A 143 22.23 0.32 -5.63
CA GLY A 143 23.36 -0.51 -6.02
C GLY A 143 23.19 -2.00 -5.78
N ARG A 144 22.08 -2.46 -5.20
CA ARG A 144 21.77 -3.88 -5.11
C ARG A 144 21.40 -4.45 -6.49
N LYS A 145 21.68 -5.73 -6.70
CA LYS A 145 21.25 -6.46 -7.90
C LYS A 145 19.73 -6.60 -7.95
N PRO A 146 19.13 -6.79 -9.15
CA PRO A 146 17.68 -6.96 -9.31
C PRO A 146 17.25 -8.38 -8.87
N GLU A 147 17.33 -8.67 -7.59
CA GLU A 147 17.02 -9.93 -6.93
C GLU A 147 16.02 -9.70 -5.78
N VAL A 148 15.59 -10.78 -5.14
CA VAL A 148 14.74 -10.72 -3.94
C VAL A 148 15.61 -10.85 -2.69
N TYR A 149 15.43 -9.93 -1.75
CA TYR A 149 16.20 -9.88 -0.50
C TYR A 149 15.29 -10.12 0.71
N ASP A 150 15.70 -11.03 1.60
CA ASP A 150 15.16 -11.09 2.97
C ASP A 150 15.67 -9.85 3.72
N GLU A 151 14.79 -8.88 3.93
CA GLU A 151 15.15 -7.55 4.42
C GLU A 151 14.76 -7.37 5.89
N LYS A 152 15.72 -6.96 6.70
CA LYS A 152 15.49 -6.67 8.12
C LYS A 152 15.24 -5.19 8.41
N LYS A 153 15.40 -4.34 7.39
CA LYS A 153 15.08 -2.92 7.47
C LYS A 153 13.58 -2.70 7.28
N ARG A 154 13.17 -1.46 7.53
CA ARG A 154 11.78 -1.04 7.36
C ARG A 154 11.32 -1.17 5.91
N PHE A 155 10.05 -1.52 5.74
CA PHE A 155 9.33 -1.37 4.49
C PHE A 155 8.48 -0.08 4.50
N SER A 156 8.10 0.36 3.34
CA SER A 156 7.05 1.35 3.13
C SER A 156 5.89 0.71 2.38
N PHE A 157 4.69 1.25 2.56
CA PHE A 157 3.51 0.75 1.89
C PHE A 157 3.31 1.29 0.46
N CYS A 158 4.37 1.84 -0.16
CA CYS A 158 4.31 2.29 -1.56
C CYS A 158 3.73 1.23 -2.51
N CYS A 159 4.19 -0.02 -2.43
CA CYS A 159 3.58 -1.18 -3.06
C CYS A 159 3.97 -2.43 -2.27
N THR A 160 3.13 -2.85 -1.34
CA THR A 160 3.48 -3.91 -0.38
C THR A 160 2.30 -4.84 -0.14
N LEU A 161 2.56 -6.15 -0.26
CA LEU A 161 1.66 -7.23 0.11
C LEU A 161 1.94 -7.69 1.54
N LEU A 162 0.88 -7.79 2.35
CA LEU A 162 0.87 -8.41 3.67
C LEU A 162 0.12 -9.74 3.58
N THR A 163 0.75 -10.81 4.08
CA THR A 163 0.14 -12.15 3.99
C THR A 163 -0.96 -12.35 5.04
N PRO A 164 -1.99 -13.19 4.77
CA PRO A 164 -3.02 -13.50 5.76
C PRO A 164 -2.45 -14.09 7.05
N ALA A 165 -1.35 -14.83 6.97
CA ALA A 165 -0.68 -15.40 8.14
C ALA A 165 -0.16 -14.31 9.07
N PHE A 166 0.51 -13.30 8.51
CA PHE A 166 1.00 -12.16 9.29
C PHE A 166 -0.16 -11.29 9.79
N LEU A 167 -1.17 -11.00 8.95
CA LEU A 167 -2.33 -10.19 9.35
C LEU A 167 -3.05 -10.77 10.57
N ARG A 168 -3.13 -12.11 10.70
CA ARG A 168 -3.68 -12.79 11.89
C ARG A 168 -2.76 -12.77 13.10
N ALA A 169 -1.45 -12.62 12.89
CA ALA A 169 -0.44 -12.69 13.96
C ALA A 169 -0.21 -11.37 14.69
N PHE A 170 -0.59 -10.25 14.09
CA PHE A 170 -0.41 -8.91 14.66
C PHE A 170 -1.63 -8.02 14.40
N ASP A 171 -2.32 -7.65 15.48
CA ASP A 171 -3.52 -6.80 15.45
C ASP A 171 -3.13 -5.32 15.29
N PHE A 172 -3.62 -4.67 14.24
CA PHE A 172 -3.35 -3.24 13.98
C PHE A 172 -4.07 -2.29 14.95
N HIS A 173 -4.99 -2.77 15.78
CA HIS A 173 -5.53 -1.99 16.89
C HIS A 173 -4.51 -1.75 18.01
N LEU A 174 -3.41 -2.50 18.04
CA LEU A 174 -2.28 -2.29 18.96
C LEU A 174 -1.32 -1.17 18.50
N LEU A 175 -1.51 -0.63 17.31
CA LEU A 175 -0.69 0.48 16.80
C LEU A 175 -0.97 1.75 17.59
N ASP A 176 0.09 2.48 17.92
CA ASP A 176 0.01 3.76 18.62
C ASP A 176 -0.51 4.86 17.67
N ALA A 177 -1.73 5.32 17.88
CA ALA A 177 -2.38 6.35 17.06
C ALA A 177 -1.65 7.70 17.08
N SER A 178 -0.77 7.96 18.06
CA SER A 178 0.07 9.17 18.11
C SER A 178 1.26 9.11 17.14
N LYS A 179 1.54 7.98 16.51
CA LYS A 179 2.63 7.77 15.55
C LYS A 179 2.11 7.82 14.12
N ASN A 180 3.02 8.19 13.20
CA ASN A 180 2.73 8.27 11.76
C ASN A 180 3.56 7.27 10.93
N TRP A 181 4.31 6.38 11.58
CA TRP A 181 5.22 5.42 10.95
C TRP A 181 4.66 4.00 11.07
N PHE A 182 3.39 3.81 10.66
CA PHE A 182 2.71 2.51 10.78
C PHE A 182 3.40 1.43 9.95
N ASP A 183 3.81 1.76 8.72
CA ASP A 183 4.56 0.89 7.83
C ASP A 183 5.86 0.37 8.47
N VAL A 184 6.62 1.26 9.11
CA VAL A 184 7.84 0.91 9.84
C VAL A 184 7.53 0.00 11.03
N THR A 185 6.52 0.35 11.83
CA THR A 185 6.12 -0.45 13.00
C THR A 185 5.65 -1.83 12.58
N ILE A 186 4.76 -1.90 11.58
CA ILE A 186 4.20 -3.15 11.07
C ILE A 186 5.31 -4.05 10.50
N SER A 187 6.27 -3.48 9.75
CA SER A 187 7.39 -4.28 9.21
C SER A 187 8.30 -4.85 10.31
N HIS A 188 8.52 -4.11 11.40
CA HIS A 188 9.28 -4.64 12.54
C HIS A 188 8.48 -5.67 13.34
N GLU A 189 7.18 -5.48 13.52
CA GLU A 189 6.32 -6.47 14.20
C GLU A 189 6.24 -7.78 13.40
N SER A 190 6.24 -7.74 12.07
CA SER A 190 6.34 -8.93 11.23
C SER A 190 7.58 -9.77 11.61
N ILE A 191 8.74 -9.13 11.67
CA ILE A 191 10.00 -9.79 12.03
C ILE A 191 9.96 -10.34 13.48
N LYS A 192 9.45 -9.54 14.43
CA LYS A 192 9.31 -9.98 15.83
C LYS A 192 8.40 -11.19 16.00
N LYS A 193 7.38 -11.33 15.14
CA LYS A 193 6.47 -12.47 15.11
C LYS A 193 7.07 -13.70 14.40
N GLY A 194 8.31 -13.61 13.94
CA GLY A 194 9.04 -14.71 13.30
C GLY A 194 8.83 -14.82 11.78
N PHE A 195 8.20 -13.83 11.17
CA PHE A 195 8.08 -13.77 9.72
C PHE A 195 9.31 -13.14 9.08
N HIS A 196 9.44 -13.35 7.77
CA HIS A 196 10.42 -12.72 6.92
C HIS A 196 9.75 -11.70 6.00
N ASN A 197 10.44 -10.60 5.74
CA ASN A 197 9.98 -9.54 4.84
C ASN A 197 10.86 -9.52 3.60
N TYR A 198 10.26 -9.67 2.42
CA TYR A 198 11.00 -9.81 1.16
C TYR A 198 10.88 -8.56 0.30
N LEU A 199 12.02 -7.91 0.03
CA LEU A 199 12.12 -6.77 -0.88
C LEU A 199 12.49 -7.23 -2.29
N PHE A 200 11.63 -6.97 -3.25
CA PHE A 200 11.77 -7.34 -4.65
C PHE A 200 12.42 -6.20 -5.43
N ILE A 201 13.75 -6.24 -5.59
CA ILE A 201 14.51 -5.27 -6.41
C ILE A 201 14.26 -5.52 -7.91
N ASN A 202 13.90 -6.74 -8.27
CA ASN A 202 13.56 -7.15 -9.64
C ASN A 202 12.12 -6.82 -10.06
N LEU A 203 11.32 -6.23 -9.18
CA LEU A 203 9.96 -5.76 -9.46
C LEU A 203 9.82 -4.26 -9.10
N PRO A 204 10.51 -3.35 -9.81
CA PRO A 204 10.42 -1.93 -9.50
C PRO A 204 9.05 -1.37 -9.84
N VAL A 205 8.59 -0.44 -9.00
CA VAL A 205 7.42 0.40 -9.27
C VAL A 205 7.85 1.86 -9.40
N LEU A 206 7.20 2.59 -10.30
CA LEU A 206 7.43 4.02 -10.45
C LEU A 206 6.78 4.75 -9.27
N HIS A 207 7.56 5.52 -8.55
CA HIS A 207 7.10 6.34 -7.43
C HIS A 207 7.43 7.80 -7.69
N ARG A 208 6.39 8.62 -7.82
CA ARG A 208 6.47 10.08 -8.00
C ARG A 208 6.06 10.79 -6.71
N PRO A 209 6.97 10.96 -5.74
CA PRO A 209 6.62 11.54 -4.44
C PRO A 209 6.01 12.93 -4.63
N HIS A 210 4.71 13.09 -4.38
CA HIS A 210 4.07 14.39 -4.41
C HIS A 210 4.33 15.19 -3.12
N GLY A 211 4.30 16.53 -3.24
CA GLY A 211 4.65 17.42 -2.14
C GLY A 211 3.62 17.52 -1.00
N SER A 212 2.42 16.94 -1.16
CA SER A 212 1.41 16.91 -0.12
C SER A 212 1.78 15.86 0.93
N ARG A 213 2.51 16.30 1.94
CA ARG A 213 2.77 15.50 3.13
C ARG A 213 2.01 16.14 4.29
N PRO A 214 0.71 15.80 4.50
CA PRO A 214 -0.14 16.43 5.52
C PRO A 214 0.49 16.41 6.90
N TRP A 215 1.22 15.33 7.25
CA TRP A 215 1.94 15.17 8.50
C TRP A 215 3.15 16.12 8.66
N LYS A 216 3.72 16.67 7.57
CA LYS A 216 4.77 17.70 7.69
C LYS A 216 4.20 19.05 8.11
N LYS A 217 2.98 19.38 7.71
CA LYS A 217 2.32 20.63 8.11
C LYS A 217 2.03 20.67 9.61
N LEU A 218 1.70 19.52 10.22
CA LEU A 218 1.43 19.40 11.66
C LEU A 218 2.66 19.63 12.54
N LYS A 219 3.89 19.45 12.03
CA LYS A 219 5.13 19.68 12.80
C LYS A 219 5.56 21.15 12.89
N TYR A 220 4.97 22.04 12.10
CA TYR A 220 5.40 23.45 12.02
C TYR A 220 4.32 24.43 12.47
N THR A 221 3.23 23.96 13.09
CA THR A 221 2.14 24.79 13.63
C THR A 221 2.08 24.81 15.16
N ASN A 222 3.17 24.43 15.84
CA ASN A 222 3.35 24.64 17.30
C ASN A 222 4.55 25.53 17.55
#